data_4905b7c65e2807845981adf993b0de0e
#
_entry.id   4905b7c65e2807845981adf993b0de0e
#
_cell.length_a   1.000
_cell.length_b   1.000
_cell.length_c   1.000
_cell.angle_alpha   90.00
_cell.angle_beta   90.00
_cell.angle_gamma   90.00
#
_symmetry.space_group_name_H-M   'P 1'
#
loop_
_entity.id
_entity.type
_entity.pdbx_description
1 polymer ?
#
loop_
_entity_poly.entity_id
_entity_poly.type
_entity_poly.pdbx_seq_one_letter_code
_entity_poly.pdbx_strand_id
1 'polypeptide(L)'
;MKPSILFIVPATYEALKTKGIDHMIFERDEGGFFGKVIVVHPFCPKTQSIILNDCHEIYEVGFDLIPYSKRFRFLKCLQYPIHFFRIVWSTLRLVKKYRIDFIRATDPYWMGLIAYTCGRLCKIPFCISIHADYDKRMQLDKNISVSTVFGSYKLAKLLERFILPKANQVMPIRETLAVKAAANGVAADKIRIIPHGIDLTVFHTLPKNNIWQLFNIDPQKKIISFVGRLSKDNYVDAILEIARQLGNRRKDFLIIMAGGGKEEPKIKAKLASNDVLKKHIMLAGFQPRDVCIDLRRASEVSLCLMAGFSLIEACAAARPVISYDVEWHSEMVKDKETGFLLKEHDVDGVVDALDWLLNHPIESKAMGQKAKALAFKRHDLKGTSAIKVSCYSEILSQGLNH
;
A
#
# COMPACT_ATOMS: atom_id res chain seq x y z
N MET A 1 20.81 -5.49 25.55
CA MET A 1 19.34 -5.53 25.63
C MET A 1 18.81 -5.23 24.24
N LYS A 2 17.74 -5.90 23.75
CA LYS A 2 17.16 -5.56 22.45
C LYS A 2 16.49 -4.19 22.54
N PRO A 3 16.53 -3.35 21.47
CA PRO A 3 15.90 -2.03 21.49
C PRO A 3 14.37 -2.11 21.55
N SER A 4 13.76 -1.01 21.96
CA SER A 4 12.31 -0.84 22.09
C SER A 4 11.80 0.28 21.19
N ILE A 5 10.69 0.07 20.50
CA ILE A 5 10.11 1.04 19.56
C ILE A 5 8.67 1.38 19.90
N LEU A 6 8.28 2.64 19.65
CA LEU A 6 6.90 3.09 19.74
C LEU A 6 6.43 3.57 18.37
N PHE A 7 5.37 2.94 17.85
CA PHE A 7 4.68 3.34 16.61
C PHE A 7 3.49 4.23 16.94
N ILE A 8 3.29 5.29 16.15
CA ILE A 8 2.08 6.12 16.19
C ILE A 8 1.35 5.95 14.86
N VAL A 9 0.12 5.39 14.90
CA VAL A 9 -0.60 4.91 13.71
C VAL A 9 -2.06 5.38 13.73
N PRO A 10 -2.58 6.00 12.66
CA PRO A 10 -3.96 6.49 12.58
C PRO A 10 -4.94 5.34 12.26
N ALA A 11 -5.03 4.33 13.11
CA ALA A 11 -5.94 3.20 12.95
C ALA A 11 -6.54 2.83 14.32
N THR A 12 -7.55 1.96 14.33
CA THR A 12 -7.98 1.24 15.52
C THR A 12 -7.67 -0.25 15.35
N TYR A 13 -7.47 -0.96 16.45
CA TYR A 13 -7.20 -2.39 16.37
C TYR A 13 -8.37 -3.16 15.74
N GLU A 14 -9.60 -2.73 16.06
CA GLU A 14 -10.82 -3.30 15.46
C GLU A 14 -10.87 -3.10 13.94
N ALA A 15 -10.49 -1.93 13.45
CA ALA A 15 -10.42 -1.66 12.00
C ALA A 15 -9.36 -2.52 11.30
N LEU A 16 -8.25 -2.85 11.97
CA LEU A 16 -7.23 -3.76 11.43
C LEU A 16 -7.75 -5.19 11.36
N LYS A 17 -8.45 -5.67 12.40
CA LYS A 17 -9.11 -6.99 12.42
C LYS A 17 -10.17 -7.13 11.33
N THR A 18 -11.05 -6.14 11.20
CA THR A 18 -12.11 -6.14 10.17
C THR A 18 -11.52 -6.22 8.75
N LYS A 19 -10.34 -5.67 8.55
CA LYS A 19 -9.61 -5.75 7.28
C LYS A 19 -8.77 -7.02 7.13
N GLY A 20 -8.65 -7.86 8.18
CA GLY A 20 -7.80 -9.05 8.16
C GLY A 20 -6.30 -8.77 8.10
N ILE A 21 -5.86 -7.57 8.53
CA ILE A 21 -4.45 -7.13 8.47
C ILE A 21 -3.83 -6.89 9.85
N ASP A 22 -4.47 -7.35 10.91
CA ASP A 22 -3.98 -7.25 12.29
C ASP A 22 -2.68 -8.05 12.51
N HIS A 23 -2.44 -9.11 11.73
CA HIS A 23 -1.16 -9.84 11.72
C HIS A 23 0.05 -8.95 11.46
N MET A 24 -0.10 -7.86 10.68
CA MET A 24 0.99 -6.91 10.39
C MET A 24 1.54 -6.21 11.65
N ILE A 25 0.83 -6.26 12.78
CA ILE A 25 1.33 -5.71 14.06
C ILE A 25 2.50 -6.56 14.56
N PHE A 26 2.44 -7.87 14.41
CA PHE A 26 3.48 -8.79 14.84
C PHE A 26 4.76 -8.66 13.99
N GLU A 27 4.63 -8.27 12.73
CA GLU A 27 5.77 -8.04 11.84
C GLU A 27 6.60 -6.79 12.20
N ARG A 28 6.09 -5.93 13.11
CA ARG A 28 6.76 -4.69 13.52
C ARG A 28 7.95 -4.92 14.44
N ASP A 29 8.14 -6.11 14.96
CA ASP A 29 9.35 -6.48 15.69
C ASP A 29 10.55 -6.73 14.75
N GLU A 30 10.32 -6.67 13.42
CA GLU A 30 11.29 -6.90 12.34
C GLU A 30 12.09 -8.21 12.56
N GLY A 31 11.35 -9.29 12.77
CA GLY A 31 11.92 -10.61 12.97
C GLY A 31 12.68 -10.76 14.29
N GLY A 32 12.21 -10.08 15.33
CA GLY A 32 12.76 -10.12 16.68
C GLY A 32 13.95 -9.18 16.91
N PHE A 33 14.17 -8.19 16.03
CA PHE A 33 15.12 -7.10 16.24
C PHE A 33 14.73 -6.28 17.47
N PHE A 34 13.43 -5.92 17.61
CA PHE A 34 12.92 -5.23 18.78
C PHE A 34 12.52 -6.20 19.89
N GLY A 35 12.89 -5.86 21.13
CA GLY A 35 12.45 -6.58 22.32
C GLY A 35 11.08 -6.12 22.82
N LYS A 36 10.68 -4.86 22.55
CA LYS A 36 9.36 -4.31 22.88
C LYS A 36 8.85 -3.42 21.76
N VAL A 37 7.61 -3.63 21.36
CA VAL A 37 6.88 -2.87 20.35
C VAL A 37 5.60 -2.33 20.94
N ILE A 38 5.50 -1.02 21.07
CA ILE A 38 4.28 -0.33 21.52
C ILE A 38 3.64 0.36 20.33
N VAL A 39 2.35 0.14 20.11
CA VAL A 39 1.59 0.81 19.05
C VAL A 39 0.56 1.73 19.67
N VAL A 40 0.67 3.03 19.42
CA VAL A 40 -0.30 4.03 19.88
C VAL A 40 -1.27 4.34 18.75
N HIS A 41 -2.56 4.17 19.02
CA HIS A 41 -3.67 4.57 18.15
C HIS A 41 -4.34 5.81 18.74
N PRO A 42 -4.15 7.02 18.17
CA PRO A 42 -4.51 8.26 18.85
C PRO A 42 -5.98 8.67 18.74
N PHE A 43 -6.76 8.08 17.82
CA PHE A 43 -8.15 8.50 17.55
C PHE A 43 -9.11 7.31 17.64
N CYS A 44 -9.27 6.77 18.85
CA CYS A 44 -10.10 5.59 19.07
C CYS A 44 -11.40 5.94 19.81
N PRO A 45 -12.44 5.09 19.75
CA PRO A 45 -13.68 5.31 20.49
C PRO A 45 -13.49 5.31 22.01
N LYS A 46 -12.53 4.53 22.53
CA LYS A 46 -12.25 4.44 23.97
C LYS A 46 -10.74 4.33 24.23
N THR A 47 -10.34 4.69 25.47
CA THR A 47 -8.96 4.47 25.92
C THR A 47 -8.83 3.08 26.49
N GLN A 48 -7.91 2.29 25.95
CA GLN A 48 -7.61 0.95 26.45
C GLN A 48 -6.17 0.53 26.11
N SER A 49 -5.67 -0.45 26.87
CA SER A 49 -4.44 -1.16 26.53
C SER A 49 -4.77 -2.60 26.16
N ILE A 50 -4.15 -3.11 25.11
CA ILE A 50 -4.35 -4.46 24.59
C ILE A 50 -2.97 -5.12 24.49
N ILE A 51 -2.69 -6.05 25.37
CA ILE A 51 -1.46 -6.84 25.36
C ILE A 51 -1.70 -8.01 24.39
N LEU A 52 -0.90 -8.07 23.33
CA LEU A 52 -0.99 -9.14 22.34
C LEU A 52 -0.06 -10.32 22.69
N ASN A 53 1.14 -10.00 23.17
CA ASN A 53 2.14 -10.93 23.70
C ASN A 53 3.21 -10.14 24.49
N ASP A 54 4.27 -10.80 24.93
CA ASP A 54 5.33 -10.17 25.73
C ASP A 54 6.04 -9.01 24.99
N CYS A 55 6.16 -9.11 23.67
CA CYS A 55 6.79 -8.10 22.83
C CYS A 55 5.83 -6.97 22.42
N HIS A 56 4.58 -7.29 22.08
CA HIS A 56 3.64 -6.39 21.39
C HIS A 56 2.50 -5.93 22.29
N GLU A 57 2.30 -4.61 22.38
CA GLU A 57 1.19 -3.98 23.09
C GLU A 57 0.62 -2.83 22.28
N ILE A 58 -0.71 -2.73 22.23
CA ILE A 58 -1.44 -1.63 21.60
C ILE A 58 -2.02 -0.74 22.70
N TYR A 59 -1.86 0.57 22.54
CA TYR A 59 -2.50 1.56 23.39
C TYR A 59 -3.39 2.48 22.57
N GLU A 60 -4.68 2.34 22.76
CA GLU A 60 -5.68 3.17 22.12
C GLU A 60 -6.04 4.36 22.99
N VAL A 61 -6.07 5.56 22.41
CA VAL A 61 -6.44 6.80 23.11
C VAL A 61 -7.80 7.26 22.62
N GLY A 62 -8.80 7.24 23.50
CA GLY A 62 -10.17 7.63 23.19
C GLY A 62 -10.32 9.11 22.88
N PHE A 63 -11.18 9.41 21.89
CA PHE A 63 -11.44 10.79 21.40
C PHE A 63 -12.78 11.36 21.90
N ASP A 64 -13.55 10.61 22.66
CA ASP A 64 -14.88 11.04 23.13
C ASP A 64 -14.77 12.14 24.19
N LEU A 65 -14.69 13.39 23.74
CA LEU A 65 -14.57 14.50 24.67
C LEU A 65 -15.86 15.33 24.84
N ILE A 66 -16.73 15.42 23.85
CA ILE A 66 -17.99 16.20 24.00
C ILE A 66 -19.07 15.65 23.06
N PRO A 67 -20.29 15.33 23.55
CA PRO A 67 -21.41 14.95 22.71
C PRO A 67 -21.77 16.04 21.70
N TYR A 68 -22.18 15.63 20.49
CA TYR A 68 -22.56 16.55 19.44
C TYR A 68 -23.78 17.41 19.86
N SER A 69 -23.52 18.70 20.12
CA SER A 69 -24.57 19.69 20.25
C SER A 69 -24.35 20.84 19.27
N LYS A 70 -25.36 21.20 18.47
CA LYS A 70 -25.28 22.32 17.53
C LYS A 70 -24.97 23.65 18.24
N ARG A 71 -25.29 23.75 19.51
CA ARG A 71 -25.12 24.94 20.36
C ARG A 71 -23.68 25.24 20.74
N PHE A 72 -22.75 24.24 20.69
CA PHE A 72 -21.37 24.39 21.12
C PHE A 72 -20.34 24.10 19.98
N ARG A 73 -20.70 24.52 18.76
CA ARG A 73 -19.88 24.28 17.57
C ARG A 73 -18.46 24.87 17.69
N PHE A 74 -18.27 25.97 18.39
CA PHE A 74 -16.96 26.59 18.60
C PHE A 74 -16.09 25.79 19.59
N LEU A 75 -16.68 25.07 20.55
CA LEU A 75 -15.94 24.20 21.49
C LEU A 75 -15.27 23.01 20.79
N LYS A 76 -15.71 22.65 19.56
CA LYS A 76 -15.04 21.62 18.77
C LYS A 76 -13.58 21.99 18.43
N CYS A 77 -13.29 23.27 18.25
CA CYS A 77 -11.90 23.71 17.99
C CYS A 77 -11.00 23.46 19.19
N LEU A 78 -11.54 23.49 20.42
CA LEU A 78 -10.78 23.21 21.65
C LEU A 78 -10.56 21.70 21.91
N GLN A 79 -11.39 20.82 21.31
CA GLN A 79 -11.27 19.37 21.49
C GLN A 79 -9.93 18.85 20.94
N TYR A 80 -9.49 19.33 19.77
CA TYR A 80 -8.26 18.88 19.15
C TYR A 80 -7.01 19.20 19.97
N PRO A 81 -6.78 20.43 20.48
CA PRO A 81 -5.68 20.72 21.38
C PRO A 81 -5.71 19.89 22.65
N ILE A 82 -6.86 19.77 23.33
CA ILE A 82 -6.99 18.96 24.55
C ILE A 82 -6.65 17.50 24.26
N HIS A 83 -7.16 16.95 23.17
CA HIS A 83 -6.86 15.59 22.76
C HIS A 83 -5.38 15.41 22.43
N PHE A 84 -4.78 16.37 21.73
CA PHE A 84 -3.35 16.37 21.44
C PHE A 84 -2.52 16.27 22.72
N PHE A 85 -2.79 17.12 23.72
CA PHE A 85 -2.10 17.05 25.00
C PHE A 85 -2.32 15.71 25.70
N ARG A 86 -3.52 15.15 25.65
CA ARG A 86 -3.82 13.82 26.20
C ARG A 86 -3.00 12.71 25.53
N ILE A 87 -2.93 12.72 24.18
CA ILE A 87 -2.12 11.75 23.43
C ILE A 87 -0.65 11.90 23.75
N VAL A 88 -0.11 13.12 23.72
CA VAL A 88 1.30 13.38 24.05
C VAL A 88 1.61 12.90 25.46
N TRP A 89 0.79 13.24 26.45
CA TRP A 89 0.98 12.79 27.82
C TRP A 89 0.94 11.26 27.97
N SER A 90 -0.02 10.60 27.34
CA SER A 90 -0.10 9.14 27.32
C SER A 90 1.13 8.53 26.66
N THR A 91 1.57 9.07 25.51
CA THR A 91 2.77 8.62 24.80
C THR A 91 4.03 8.79 25.66
N LEU A 92 4.20 9.93 26.33
CA LEU A 92 5.34 10.19 27.25
C LEU A 92 5.38 9.19 28.41
N ARG A 93 4.21 8.81 28.96
CA ARG A 93 4.13 7.76 29.98
C ARG A 93 4.59 6.41 29.46
N LEU A 94 4.18 6.05 28.24
CA LEU A 94 4.57 4.80 27.60
C LEU A 94 6.08 4.78 27.29
N VAL A 95 6.62 5.90 26.80
CA VAL A 95 8.07 6.05 26.54
C VAL A 95 8.87 5.78 27.82
N LYS A 96 8.46 6.36 28.95
CA LYS A 96 9.14 6.15 30.23
C LYS A 96 8.93 4.72 30.77
N LYS A 97 7.70 4.22 30.74
CA LYS A 97 7.34 2.89 31.26
C LYS A 97 8.12 1.77 30.60
N TYR A 98 8.23 1.82 29.25
CA TYR A 98 8.84 0.77 28.43
C TYR A 98 10.27 1.09 27.99
N ARG A 99 10.84 2.22 28.44
CA ARG A 99 12.19 2.68 28.04
C ARG A 99 12.35 2.65 26.52
N ILE A 100 11.45 3.37 25.81
CA ILE A 100 11.44 3.40 24.35
C ILE A 100 12.68 4.11 23.83
N ASP A 101 13.41 3.47 22.93
CA ASP A 101 14.63 3.99 22.33
C ASP A 101 14.38 4.97 21.18
N PHE A 102 13.29 4.76 20.40
CA PHE A 102 12.86 5.73 19.38
C PHE A 102 11.38 5.60 18.99
N ILE A 103 10.87 6.64 18.30
CA ILE A 103 9.47 6.74 17.89
C ILE A 103 9.38 6.69 16.36
N ARG A 104 8.40 5.93 15.82
CA ARG A 104 8.07 5.91 14.39
C ARG A 104 6.64 6.38 14.16
N ALA A 105 6.48 7.46 13.40
CA ALA A 105 5.19 7.95 12.93
C ALA A 105 4.88 7.45 11.51
N THR A 106 3.61 7.25 11.18
CA THR A 106 3.17 6.73 9.88
C THR A 106 2.67 7.81 8.92
N ASP A 107 2.67 9.06 9.32
CA ASP A 107 2.40 10.23 8.48
C ASP A 107 3.11 11.48 9.04
N PRO A 108 3.31 12.51 8.21
CA PRO A 108 3.99 13.75 8.64
C PRO A 108 3.06 14.77 9.33
N TYR A 109 1.80 14.44 9.57
CA TYR A 109 0.77 15.34 10.11
C TYR A 109 0.58 15.12 11.62
N TRP A 110 -0.57 14.56 12.01
CA TRP A 110 -0.86 14.29 13.42
C TRP A 110 0.15 13.34 14.05
N MET A 111 0.47 12.24 13.36
CA MET A 111 1.40 11.25 13.92
C MET A 111 2.80 11.83 14.02
N GLY A 112 3.24 12.55 12.98
CA GLY A 112 4.53 13.24 12.95
C GLY A 112 4.63 14.33 14.02
N LEU A 113 3.57 15.11 14.24
CA LEU A 113 3.53 16.15 15.29
C LEU A 113 3.67 15.54 16.70
N ILE A 114 2.96 14.44 16.96
CA ILE A 114 3.07 13.72 18.24
C ILE A 114 4.48 13.15 18.41
N ALA A 115 5.02 12.49 17.38
CA ALA A 115 6.36 11.93 17.41
C ALA A 115 7.44 13.00 17.64
N TYR A 116 7.37 14.12 16.93
CA TYR A 116 8.26 15.26 17.11
C TYR A 116 8.20 15.80 18.55
N THR A 117 6.99 16.03 19.06
CA THR A 117 6.81 16.58 20.41
C THR A 117 7.36 15.63 21.48
N CYS A 118 7.01 14.34 21.41
CA CYS A 118 7.49 13.34 22.37
C CYS A 118 8.99 13.11 22.24
N GLY A 119 9.53 13.04 21.01
CA GLY A 119 10.96 12.88 20.75
C GLY A 119 11.77 14.02 21.34
N ARG A 120 11.32 15.28 21.17
CA ARG A 120 11.98 16.46 21.78
C ARG A 120 11.92 16.47 23.29
N LEU A 121 10.77 16.14 23.88
CA LEU A 121 10.59 16.15 25.34
C LEU A 121 11.34 15.01 26.04
N CYS A 122 11.45 13.85 25.40
CA CYS A 122 12.16 12.70 25.95
C CYS A 122 13.63 12.61 25.50
N LYS A 123 14.06 13.47 24.58
CA LYS A 123 15.40 13.44 23.95
C LYS A 123 15.69 12.09 23.28
N ILE A 124 14.70 11.51 22.61
CA ILE A 124 14.83 10.28 21.85
C ILE A 124 14.60 10.56 20.36
N PRO A 125 15.28 9.84 19.44
CA PRO A 125 15.11 10.03 18.02
C PRO A 125 13.71 9.63 17.55
N PHE A 126 13.27 10.24 16.43
CA PHE A 126 12.05 9.85 15.76
C PHE A 126 12.23 9.78 14.25
N CYS A 127 11.46 8.88 13.62
CA CYS A 127 11.39 8.76 12.16
C CYS A 127 9.96 8.83 11.67
N ILE A 128 9.80 9.18 10.39
CA ILE A 128 8.49 9.35 9.75
C ILE A 128 8.43 8.49 8.51
N SER A 129 7.42 7.62 8.43
CA SER A 129 7.11 6.87 7.21
C SER A 129 6.06 7.63 6.38
N ILE A 130 6.23 7.64 5.06
CA ILE A 130 5.28 8.25 4.13
C ILE A 130 4.70 7.15 3.24
N HIS A 131 3.42 6.81 3.46
CA HIS A 131 2.76 5.68 2.82
C HIS A 131 1.85 6.06 1.64
N ALA A 132 1.57 7.34 1.44
CA ALA A 132 0.67 7.79 0.39
C ALA A 132 1.01 9.22 -0.06
N ASP A 133 0.58 9.54 -1.28
CA ASP A 133 0.49 10.91 -1.75
C ASP A 133 -0.78 11.54 -1.16
N TYR A 134 -0.63 12.23 -0.03
CA TYR A 134 -1.75 12.84 0.67
C TYR A 134 -2.32 14.04 -0.10
N ASP A 135 -1.52 14.72 -0.93
CA ASP A 135 -1.99 15.84 -1.75
C ASP A 135 -2.95 15.36 -2.84
N LYS A 136 -2.56 14.28 -3.54
CA LYS A 136 -3.41 13.65 -4.56
C LYS A 136 -4.71 13.11 -3.93
N ARG A 137 -4.63 12.51 -2.74
CA ARG A 137 -5.82 12.06 -2.02
C ARG A 137 -6.79 13.18 -1.66
N MET A 138 -6.27 14.33 -1.22
CA MET A 138 -7.10 15.49 -0.91
C MET A 138 -7.80 16.09 -2.14
N GLN A 139 -7.17 15.99 -3.31
CA GLN A 139 -7.79 16.41 -4.58
C GLN A 139 -8.95 15.49 -4.98
N LEU A 140 -8.80 14.18 -4.71
CA LEU A 140 -9.81 13.16 -5.07
C LEU A 140 -10.98 13.11 -4.08
N ASP A 141 -10.73 13.31 -2.79
CA ASP A 141 -11.76 13.27 -1.76
C ASP A 141 -11.48 14.32 -0.66
N LYS A 142 -12.24 15.42 -0.71
CA LYS A 142 -12.15 16.53 0.25
C LYS A 142 -12.58 16.17 1.68
N ASN A 143 -13.18 15.00 1.87
CA ASN A 143 -13.65 14.52 3.18
C ASN A 143 -12.61 13.67 3.93
N ILE A 144 -11.43 13.43 3.35
CA ILE A 144 -10.38 12.65 4.01
C ILE A 144 -9.76 13.46 5.16
N SER A 145 -10.13 13.11 6.38
CA SER A 145 -9.67 13.77 7.62
C SER A 145 -8.17 13.59 7.91
N VAL A 146 -7.50 12.60 7.31
CA VAL A 146 -6.09 12.25 7.59
C VAL A 146 -5.12 13.34 7.14
N SER A 147 -5.46 14.09 6.11
CA SER A 147 -4.60 15.14 5.54
C SER A 147 -4.83 16.54 6.13
N THR A 148 -5.58 16.62 7.24
CA THR A 148 -5.82 17.89 7.92
C THR A 148 -5.35 17.83 9.36
N VAL A 149 -4.74 18.92 9.84
CA VAL A 149 -4.41 19.11 11.25
C VAL A 149 -5.28 20.26 11.77
N PHE A 150 -5.99 20.04 12.87
CA PHE A 150 -6.98 20.96 13.39
C PHE A 150 -8.04 21.43 12.35
N GLY A 151 -8.39 20.52 11.41
CA GLY A 151 -9.35 20.83 10.34
C GLY A 151 -8.80 21.72 9.21
N SER A 152 -7.50 22.02 9.18
CA SER A 152 -6.86 22.88 8.19
C SER A 152 -5.81 22.12 7.37
N TYR A 153 -6.00 22.06 6.05
CA TYR A 153 -5.01 21.53 5.11
C TYR A 153 -3.77 22.45 5.02
N LYS A 154 -3.95 23.76 5.03
CA LYS A 154 -2.83 24.70 4.98
C LYS A 154 -1.91 24.53 6.19
N LEU A 155 -2.50 24.36 7.39
CA LEU A 155 -1.73 24.11 8.59
C LEU A 155 -1.02 22.73 8.52
N ALA A 156 -1.68 21.72 7.99
CA ALA A 156 -1.05 20.42 7.77
C ALA A 156 0.20 20.51 6.88
N LYS A 157 0.12 21.27 5.77
CA LYS A 157 1.27 21.49 4.86
C LYS A 157 2.38 22.29 5.51
N LEU A 158 2.05 23.28 6.34
CA LEU A 158 3.05 24.03 7.10
C LEU A 158 3.78 23.11 8.10
N LEU A 159 3.03 22.29 8.81
CA LEU A 159 3.60 21.33 9.77
C LEU A 159 4.44 20.26 9.08
N GLU A 160 4.01 19.75 7.92
CA GLU A 160 4.78 18.82 7.10
C GLU A 160 6.17 19.38 6.78
N ARG A 161 6.23 20.62 6.25
CA ARG A 161 7.48 21.32 5.96
C ARG A 161 8.33 21.60 7.19
N PHE A 162 7.70 21.80 8.35
CA PHE A 162 8.41 22.05 9.60
C PHE A 162 8.93 20.76 10.24
N ILE A 163 8.15 19.66 10.22
CA ILE A 163 8.44 18.43 10.96
C ILE A 163 9.38 17.50 10.19
N LEU A 164 9.12 17.31 8.88
CA LEU A 164 9.90 16.37 8.07
C LEU A 164 11.42 16.59 8.12
N PRO A 165 11.95 17.82 7.97
CA PRO A 165 13.41 18.05 8.07
C PRO A 165 14.00 17.78 9.46
N LYS A 166 13.17 17.77 10.51
CA LYS A 166 13.58 17.54 11.90
C LYS A 166 13.59 16.07 12.31
N ALA A 167 13.01 15.20 11.48
CA ALA A 167 13.11 13.76 11.69
C ALA A 167 14.57 13.28 11.53
N ASN A 168 14.94 12.28 12.31
CA ASN A 168 16.25 11.63 12.16
C ASN A 168 16.33 10.88 10.82
N GLN A 169 15.23 10.20 10.43
CA GLN A 169 15.05 9.65 9.10
C GLN A 169 13.61 9.80 8.62
N VAL A 170 13.46 9.96 7.30
CA VAL A 170 12.18 9.95 6.58
C VAL A 170 12.18 8.72 5.67
N MET A 171 11.14 7.90 5.80
CA MET A 171 11.03 6.57 5.19
C MET A 171 9.85 6.53 4.20
N PRO A 172 9.97 7.12 2.99
CA PRO A 172 8.96 7.00 1.95
C PRO A 172 8.96 5.58 1.39
N ILE A 173 7.78 5.08 0.99
CA ILE A 173 7.64 3.73 0.44
C ILE A 173 8.02 3.64 -1.05
N ARG A 174 8.26 4.77 -1.73
CA ARG A 174 8.54 4.85 -3.16
C ARG A 174 9.27 6.13 -3.54
N GLU A 175 9.88 6.13 -4.73
CA GLU A 175 10.72 7.22 -5.22
C GLU A 175 9.96 8.54 -5.37
N THR A 176 8.73 8.50 -5.88
CA THR A 176 7.87 9.69 -6.02
C THR A 176 7.60 10.39 -4.68
N LEU A 177 7.48 9.64 -3.60
CA LEU A 177 7.33 10.20 -2.24
C LEU A 177 8.65 10.66 -1.65
N ALA A 178 9.78 10.08 -2.04
CA ALA A 178 11.11 10.55 -1.67
C ALA A 178 11.40 11.93 -2.28
N VAL A 179 11.06 12.14 -3.56
CA VAL A 179 11.14 13.45 -4.23
C VAL A 179 10.30 14.49 -3.50
N LYS A 180 9.08 14.12 -3.08
CA LYS A 180 8.23 15.04 -2.29
C LYS A 180 8.81 15.35 -0.91
N ALA A 181 9.42 14.38 -0.24
CA ALA A 181 10.11 14.61 1.04
C ALA A 181 11.27 15.59 0.87
N ALA A 182 12.09 15.43 -0.18
CA ALA A 182 13.17 16.35 -0.51
C ALA A 182 12.64 17.77 -0.81
N ALA A 183 11.55 17.89 -1.57
CA ALA A 183 10.89 19.16 -1.86
C ALA A 183 10.33 19.86 -0.59
N ASN A 184 10.06 19.10 0.47
CA ASN A 184 9.70 19.62 1.80
C ASN A 184 10.92 19.91 2.71
N GLY A 185 12.14 19.92 2.13
CA GLY A 185 13.37 20.31 2.84
C GLY A 185 14.08 19.20 3.61
N VAL A 186 13.75 17.94 3.36
CA VAL A 186 14.48 16.82 3.97
C VAL A 186 15.81 16.63 3.25
N ALA A 187 16.91 16.57 3.99
CA ALA A 187 18.23 16.30 3.46
C ALA A 187 18.32 14.87 2.88
N ALA A 188 19.05 14.71 1.77
CA ALA A 188 19.10 13.46 1.02
C ALA A 188 19.63 12.27 1.86
N ASP A 189 20.58 12.53 2.77
CA ASP A 189 21.14 11.54 3.69
C ASP A 189 20.13 11.03 4.74
N LYS A 190 19.04 11.77 4.98
CA LYS A 190 17.94 11.39 5.86
C LYS A 190 16.79 10.67 5.15
N ILE A 191 16.81 10.56 3.83
CA ILE A 191 15.78 9.87 3.07
C ILE A 191 16.21 8.42 2.82
N ARG A 192 15.39 7.47 3.26
CA ARG A 192 15.57 6.04 2.99
C ARG A 192 14.29 5.47 2.42
N ILE A 193 14.31 5.09 1.16
CA ILE A 193 13.16 4.46 0.51
C ILE A 193 13.01 3.05 1.06
N ILE A 194 11.86 2.80 1.70
CA ILE A 194 11.52 1.49 2.26
C ILE A 194 10.21 1.01 1.62
N PRO A 195 10.28 0.26 0.54
CA PRO A 195 9.08 -0.27 -0.11
C PRO A 195 8.28 -1.19 0.81
N HIS A 196 7.00 -1.40 0.49
CA HIS A 196 6.22 -2.42 1.19
C HIS A 196 6.82 -3.80 0.92
N GLY A 197 7.16 -4.53 1.99
CA GLY A 197 7.51 -5.94 1.91
C GLY A 197 6.27 -6.80 1.76
N ILE A 198 6.35 -7.80 0.88
CA ILE A 198 5.31 -8.80 0.69
C ILE A 198 5.98 -10.17 0.72
N ASP A 199 5.32 -11.15 1.33
CA ASP A 199 5.77 -12.54 1.21
C ASP A 199 5.56 -13.02 -0.23
N LEU A 200 6.68 -13.04 -0.97
CA LEU A 200 6.76 -13.52 -2.35
C LEU A 200 7.24 -14.97 -2.44
N THR A 201 7.53 -15.64 -1.31
CA THR A 201 8.04 -17.02 -1.29
C THR A 201 7.09 -17.98 -1.98
N VAL A 202 5.78 -17.71 -1.93
CA VAL A 202 4.75 -18.48 -2.63
C VAL A 202 5.02 -18.58 -4.14
N PHE A 203 5.68 -17.59 -4.75
CA PHE A 203 6.02 -17.63 -6.18
C PHE A 203 7.23 -18.54 -6.52
N HIS A 204 7.85 -19.17 -5.53
CA HIS A 204 8.85 -20.22 -5.70
C HIS A 204 8.28 -21.64 -5.61
N THR A 205 7.05 -21.78 -5.09
CA THR A 205 6.38 -23.08 -4.97
C THR A 205 5.68 -23.47 -6.28
N LEU A 206 5.34 -24.72 -6.45
CA LEU A 206 4.53 -25.18 -7.58
C LEU A 206 3.11 -24.65 -7.48
N PRO A 207 2.41 -24.43 -8.62
CA PRO A 207 0.99 -24.11 -8.63
C PRO A 207 0.17 -25.18 -7.90
N LYS A 208 -0.82 -24.76 -7.12
CA LYS A 208 -1.75 -25.65 -6.40
C LYS A 208 -2.97 -25.98 -7.25
N ASN A 209 -3.37 -25.04 -8.11
CA ASN A 209 -4.61 -25.13 -8.88
C ASN A 209 -4.30 -25.17 -10.38
N ASN A 210 -4.98 -26.07 -11.09
CA ASN A 210 -5.02 -26.03 -12.55
C ASN A 210 -6.14 -25.06 -12.97
N ILE A 211 -5.77 -23.87 -13.43
CA ILE A 211 -6.70 -22.78 -13.77
C ILE A 211 -7.64 -23.15 -14.92
N TRP A 212 -7.14 -23.87 -15.93
CA TRP A 212 -7.99 -24.31 -17.06
C TRP A 212 -9.09 -25.26 -16.59
N GLN A 213 -8.77 -26.20 -15.70
CA GLN A 213 -9.75 -27.12 -15.12
C GLN A 213 -10.68 -26.41 -14.15
N LEU A 214 -10.13 -25.57 -13.26
CA LEU A 214 -10.90 -24.87 -12.22
C LEU A 214 -12.00 -24.01 -12.81
N PHE A 215 -11.72 -23.31 -13.91
CA PHE A 215 -12.67 -22.42 -14.56
C PHE A 215 -13.28 -23.00 -15.85
N ASN A 216 -13.06 -24.28 -16.15
CA ASN A 216 -13.54 -24.95 -17.35
C ASN A 216 -13.24 -24.19 -18.65
N ILE A 217 -11.94 -23.81 -18.81
CA ILE A 217 -11.45 -23.02 -19.93
C ILE A 217 -10.89 -23.95 -21.02
N ASP A 218 -11.16 -23.62 -22.28
CA ASP A 218 -10.52 -24.27 -23.42
C ASP A 218 -8.98 -24.13 -23.30
N PRO A 219 -8.22 -25.24 -23.24
CA PRO A 219 -6.75 -25.21 -23.11
C PRO A 219 -6.03 -24.44 -24.23
N GLN A 220 -6.66 -24.22 -25.37
CA GLN A 220 -6.10 -23.43 -26.48
C GLN A 220 -6.19 -21.92 -26.26
N LYS A 221 -6.99 -21.46 -25.28
CA LYS A 221 -7.12 -20.04 -24.96
C LYS A 221 -5.90 -19.52 -24.21
N LYS A 222 -5.36 -18.42 -24.69
CA LYS A 222 -4.34 -17.63 -23.99
C LYS A 222 -5.01 -16.79 -22.90
N ILE A 223 -4.60 -16.97 -21.66
CA ILE A 223 -5.21 -16.29 -20.52
C ILE A 223 -4.54 -14.92 -20.33
N ILE A 224 -5.38 -13.89 -20.18
CA ILE A 224 -4.98 -12.56 -19.71
C ILE A 224 -5.64 -12.38 -18.34
N SER A 225 -4.85 -12.12 -17.29
CA SER A 225 -5.42 -11.97 -15.95
C SER A 225 -5.62 -10.52 -15.55
N PHE A 226 -6.75 -10.26 -14.92
CA PHE A 226 -6.96 -9.08 -14.07
C PHE A 226 -7.33 -9.58 -12.68
N VAL A 227 -6.60 -9.11 -11.65
CA VAL A 227 -6.90 -9.44 -10.26
C VAL A 227 -7.00 -8.15 -9.45
N GLY A 228 -8.21 -7.80 -9.03
CA GLY A 228 -8.45 -6.55 -8.32
C GLY A 228 -9.92 -6.25 -8.10
N ARG A 229 -10.21 -5.11 -7.47
CA ARG A 229 -11.58 -4.66 -7.28
C ARG A 229 -12.22 -4.28 -8.62
N LEU A 230 -13.46 -4.69 -8.83
CA LEU A 230 -14.26 -4.26 -9.97
C LEU A 230 -14.84 -2.87 -9.68
N SER A 231 -14.00 -1.85 -9.87
CA SER A 231 -14.31 -0.44 -9.63
C SER A 231 -13.80 0.45 -10.77
N LYS A 232 -14.36 1.65 -10.90
CA LYS A 232 -13.93 2.64 -11.90
C LYS A 232 -12.46 2.99 -11.74
N ASP A 233 -11.98 3.10 -10.49
CA ASP A 233 -10.58 3.42 -10.19
C ASP A 233 -9.59 2.37 -10.72
N ASN A 234 -10.04 1.14 -10.95
CA ASN A 234 -9.24 0.08 -11.56
C ASN A 234 -9.46 -0.05 -13.06
N TYR A 235 -10.07 0.97 -13.70
CA TYR A 235 -10.29 1.08 -15.15
C TYR A 235 -11.05 -0.12 -15.76
N VAL A 236 -12.02 -0.70 -15.04
CA VAL A 236 -12.76 -1.87 -15.53
C VAL A 236 -13.52 -1.59 -16.84
N ASP A 237 -14.01 -0.36 -17.05
CA ASP A 237 -14.63 0.04 -18.31
C ASP A 237 -13.63 0.02 -19.49
N ALA A 238 -12.36 0.41 -19.23
CA ALA A 238 -11.29 0.33 -20.23
C ALA A 238 -10.96 -1.14 -20.54
N ILE A 239 -10.95 -2.04 -19.54
CA ILE A 239 -10.72 -3.48 -19.76
C ILE A 239 -11.80 -4.08 -20.67
N LEU A 240 -13.07 -3.68 -20.52
CA LEU A 240 -14.14 -4.13 -21.40
C LEU A 240 -13.92 -3.63 -22.84
N GLU A 241 -13.51 -2.37 -23.01
CA GLU A 241 -13.23 -1.81 -24.33
C GLU A 241 -12.01 -2.48 -24.99
N ILE A 242 -10.95 -2.73 -24.22
CA ILE A 242 -9.77 -3.50 -24.65
C ILE A 242 -10.20 -4.90 -25.13
N ALA A 243 -11.03 -5.60 -24.37
CA ALA A 243 -11.52 -6.92 -24.75
C ALA A 243 -12.34 -6.89 -26.05
N ARG A 244 -13.16 -5.87 -26.22
CA ARG A 244 -13.96 -5.67 -27.45
C ARG A 244 -13.07 -5.44 -28.67
N GLN A 245 -12.10 -4.53 -28.56
CA GLN A 245 -11.19 -4.22 -29.66
C GLN A 245 -10.27 -5.41 -29.99
N LEU A 246 -9.65 -6.03 -29.00
CA LEU A 246 -8.80 -7.19 -29.21
C LEU A 246 -9.60 -8.37 -29.75
N GLY A 247 -10.85 -8.58 -29.30
CA GLY A 247 -11.77 -9.59 -29.78
C GLY A 247 -12.18 -9.43 -31.25
N ASN A 248 -12.05 -8.24 -31.83
CA ASN A 248 -12.20 -8.03 -33.30
C ASN A 248 -10.94 -8.45 -34.07
N ARG A 249 -9.75 -8.42 -33.45
CA ARG A 249 -8.46 -8.77 -34.07
C ARG A 249 -8.15 -10.27 -33.99
N ARG A 250 -8.47 -10.90 -32.82
CA ARG A 250 -8.13 -12.31 -32.55
C ARG A 250 -9.18 -13.02 -31.70
N LYS A 251 -9.20 -14.36 -31.75
CA LYS A 251 -10.22 -15.19 -31.07
C LYS A 251 -9.65 -16.17 -30.04
N ASP A 252 -8.32 -16.27 -29.93
CA ASP A 252 -7.59 -17.27 -29.13
C ASP A 252 -7.26 -16.82 -27.69
N PHE A 253 -7.98 -15.82 -27.14
CA PHE A 253 -7.72 -15.32 -25.79
C PHE A 253 -8.97 -15.27 -24.90
N LEU A 254 -8.74 -15.20 -23.60
CA LEU A 254 -9.75 -14.98 -22.57
C LEU A 254 -9.18 -14.06 -21.49
N ILE A 255 -9.85 -12.96 -21.18
CA ILE A 255 -9.55 -12.11 -20.02
C ILE A 255 -10.32 -12.66 -18.82
N ILE A 256 -9.62 -13.08 -17.78
CA ILE A 256 -10.21 -13.54 -16.53
C ILE A 256 -10.10 -12.43 -15.49
N MET A 257 -11.26 -11.95 -15.04
CA MET A 257 -11.36 -10.90 -14.02
C MET A 257 -11.69 -11.52 -12.66
N ALA A 258 -10.67 -11.68 -11.81
CA ALA A 258 -10.82 -12.18 -10.45
C ALA A 258 -10.95 -11.02 -9.45
N GLY A 259 -12.07 -10.97 -8.74
CA GLY A 259 -12.42 -9.96 -7.75
C GLY A 259 -13.91 -9.63 -7.78
N GLY A 260 -14.33 -8.74 -6.89
CA GLY A 260 -15.69 -8.21 -6.82
C GLY A 260 -15.66 -6.70 -6.68
N GLY A 261 -16.81 -6.04 -6.82
CA GLY A 261 -16.89 -4.59 -6.65
C GLY A 261 -18.18 -3.96 -7.14
N LYS A 262 -18.29 -2.65 -6.96
CA LYS A 262 -19.52 -1.88 -7.25
C LYS A 262 -19.90 -1.89 -8.74
N GLU A 263 -18.94 -2.10 -9.64
CA GLU A 263 -19.17 -2.11 -11.08
C GLU A 263 -19.59 -3.52 -11.61
N GLU A 264 -19.54 -4.56 -10.79
CA GLU A 264 -19.85 -5.93 -11.21
C GLU A 264 -21.22 -6.09 -11.86
N PRO A 265 -22.32 -5.52 -11.33
CA PRO A 265 -23.64 -5.61 -11.99
C PRO A 265 -23.65 -4.97 -13.37
N LYS A 266 -22.98 -3.84 -13.55
CA LYS A 266 -22.84 -3.14 -14.84
C LYS A 266 -22.03 -3.96 -15.83
N ILE A 267 -20.94 -4.58 -15.37
CA ILE A 267 -20.12 -5.46 -16.21
C ILE A 267 -20.96 -6.65 -16.67
N LYS A 268 -21.69 -7.34 -15.78
CA LYS A 268 -22.58 -8.45 -16.14
C LYS A 268 -23.62 -8.05 -17.20
N ALA A 269 -24.23 -6.88 -17.07
CA ALA A 269 -25.18 -6.37 -18.05
C ALA A 269 -24.54 -6.15 -19.44
N LYS A 270 -23.31 -5.56 -19.47
CA LYS A 270 -22.56 -5.38 -20.72
C LYS A 270 -22.15 -6.71 -21.37
N LEU A 271 -21.76 -7.71 -20.58
CA LEU A 271 -21.44 -9.06 -21.08
C LEU A 271 -22.68 -9.74 -21.69
N ALA A 272 -23.86 -9.58 -21.06
CA ALA A 272 -25.09 -10.16 -21.53
C ALA A 272 -25.57 -9.55 -22.88
N SER A 273 -25.28 -8.28 -23.13
CA SER A 273 -25.69 -7.53 -24.32
C SER A 273 -24.67 -7.49 -25.47
N ASN A 274 -23.47 -8.08 -25.29
CA ASN A 274 -22.39 -8.00 -26.26
C ASN A 274 -21.68 -9.35 -26.43
N ASP A 275 -21.90 -9.99 -27.55
CA ASP A 275 -21.37 -11.32 -27.87
C ASP A 275 -19.84 -11.38 -27.90
N VAL A 276 -19.17 -10.31 -28.31
CA VAL A 276 -17.70 -10.25 -28.31
C VAL A 276 -17.20 -10.28 -26.86
N LEU A 277 -17.76 -9.44 -25.99
CA LEU A 277 -17.38 -9.41 -24.58
C LEU A 277 -17.69 -10.75 -23.89
N LYS A 278 -18.84 -11.35 -24.16
CA LYS A 278 -19.25 -12.65 -23.60
C LYS A 278 -18.27 -13.77 -23.95
N LYS A 279 -17.67 -13.73 -25.15
CA LYS A 279 -16.68 -14.74 -25.60
C LYS A 279 -15.28 -14.51 -25.04
N HIS A 280 -14.94 -13.29 -24.67
CA HIS A 280 -13.57 -12.90 -24.35
C HIS A 280 -13.36 -12.42 -22.90
N ILE A 281 -14.41 -12.36 -22.09
CA ILE A 281 -14.33 -12.01 -20.67
C ILE A 281 -15.01 -13.07 -19.81
N MET A 282 -14.33 -13.47 -18.76
CA MET A 282 -14.86 -14.28 -17.67
C MET A 282 -14.76 -13.52 -16.35
N LEU A 283 -15.89 -13.42 -15.64
CA LEU A 283 -15.90 -12.95 -14.27
C LEU A 283 -15.73 -14.15 -13.33
N ALA A 284 -14.56 -14.26 -12.69
CA ALA A 284 -14.25 -15.34 -11.76
C ALA A 284 -14.80 -15.08 -10.34
N GLY A 285 -15.33 -13.87 -10.07
CA GLY A 285 -15.75 -13.48 -8.72
C GLY A 285 -14.56 -13.32 -7.75
N PHE A 286 -14.87 -13.20 -6.47
CA PHE A 286 -13.84 -13.16 -5.45
C PHE A 286 -13.19 -14.55 -5.33
N GLN A 287 -11.85 -14.59 -5.41
CA GLN A 287 -11.06 -15.81 -5.34
C GLN A 287 -10.08 -15.78 -4.17
N PRO A 288 -9.77 -16.92 -3.55
CA PRO A 288 -8.69 -17.05 -2.59
C PRO A 288 -7.34 -16.62 -3.16
N ARG A 289 -6.41 -16.23 -2.30
CA ARG A 289 -5.10 -15.71 -2.71
C ARG A 289 -4.29 -16.72 -3.54
N ASP A 290 -4.32 -17.99 -3.19
CA ASP A 290 -3.63 -19.06 -3.93
C ASP A 290 -4.16 -19.21 -5.35
N VAL A 291 -5.49 -19.18 -5.55
CA VAL A 291 -6.11 -19.18 -6.89
C VAL A 291 -5.71 -17.94 -7.69
N CYS A 292 -5.68 -16.76 -7.06
CA CYS A 292 -5.23 -15.52 -7.72
C CYS A 292 -3.76 -15.60 -8.17
N ILE A 293 -2.90 -16.20 -7.35
CA ILE A 293 -1.48 -16.43 -7.68
C ILE A 293 -1.35 -17.38 -8.87
N ASP A 294 -2.08 -18.51 -8.83
CA ASP A 294 -2.02 -19.51 -9.89
C ASP A 294 -2.64 -18.98 -11.19
N LEU A 295 -3.68 -18.13 -11.12
CA LEU A 295 -4.24 -17.44 -12.28
C LEU A 295 -3.18 -16.53 -12.94
N ARG A 296 -2.43 -15.75 -12.16
CA ARG A 296 -1.34 -14.91 -12.71
C ARG A 296 -0.25 -15.75 -13.37
N ARG A 297 0.13 -16.88 -12.77
CA ARG A 297 1.12 -17.81 -13.33
C ARG A 297 0.66 -18.48 -14.62
N ALA A 298 -0.62 -18.81 -14.68
CA ALA A 298 -1.23 -19.44 -15.84
C ALA A 298 -1.42 -18.46 -17.02
N SER A 299 -1.40 -17.15 -16.76
CA SER A 299 -1.65 -16.11 -17.76
C SER A 299 -0.44 -15.87 -18.64
N GLU A 300 -0.67 -15.46 -19.89
CA GLU A 300 0.37 -14.92 -20.76
C GLU A 300 0.76 -13.48 -20.35
N VAL A 301 -0.23 -12.70 -19.90
CA VAL A 301 -0.09 -11.29 -19.55
C VAL A 301 -0.97 -10.96 -18.34
N SER A 302 -0.52 -10.07 -17.46
CA SER A 302 -1.33 -9.49 -16.39
C SER A 302 -1.69 -8.04 -16.72
N LEU A 303 -2.99 -7.71 -16.72
CA LEU A 303 -3.49 -6.34 -16.81
C LEU A 303 -3.57 -5.70 -15.43
N CYS A 304 -2.76 -4.68 -15.21
CA CYS A 304 -2.70 -3.92 -13.97
C CYS A 304 -2.79 -2.42 -14.28
N LEU A 305 -3.87 -1.97 -14.94
CA LEU A 305 -4.02 -0.57 -15.37
C LEU A 305 -3.96 0.41 -14.19
N MET A 306 -4.54 0.01 -13.04
CA MET A 306 -4.32 0.61 -11.73
C MET A 306 -4.28 -0.51 -10.69
N ALA A 307 -3.23 -0.54 -9.89
CA ALA A 307 -3.08 -1.57 -8.87
C ALA A 307 -2.17 -1.13 -7.71
N GLY A 308 -2.43 -1.65 -6.53
CA GLY A 308 -1.55 -1.57 -5.37
C GLY A 308 -0.63 -2.79 -5.28
N PHE A 309 -0.76 -3.58 -4.20
CA PHE A 309 0.01 -4.83 -4.02
C PHE A 309 -0.20 -5.84 -5.17
N SER A 310 -1.35 -5.78 -5.83
CA SER A 310 -1.67 -6.63 -6.99
C SER A 310 -0.66 -6.47 -8.13
N LEU A 311 -0.08 -5.26 -8.33
CA LEU A 311 0.98 -5.02 -9.31
C LEU A 311 2.26 -5.80 -8.97
N ILE A 312 2.65 -5.79 -7.69
CA ILE A 312 3.85 -6.50 -7.23
C ILE A 312 3.70 -8.00 -7.44
N GLU A 313 2.54 -8.56 -7.06
CA GLU A 313 2.25 -9.99 -7.26
C GLU A 313 2.17 -10.36 -8.74
N ALA A 314 1.64 -9.48 -9.60
CA ALA A 314 1.61 -9.69 -11.05
C ALA A 314 3.03 -9.80 -11.62
N CYS A 315 3.92 -8.87 -11.24
CA CYS A 315 5.33 -8.94 -11.61
C CYS A 315 6.00 -10.21 -11.08
N ALA A 316 5.74 -10.56 -9.80
CA ALA A 316 6.34 -11.75 -9.17
C ALA A 316 5.94 -13.08 -9.82
N ALA A 317 4.80 -13.12 -10.53
CA ALA A 317 4.32 -14.29 -11.27
C ALA A 317 5.18 -14.63 -12.52
N ALA A 318 6.21 -13.87 -12.83
CA ALA A 318 7.07 -14.03 -14.00
C ALA A 318 6.32 -13.89 -15.33
N ARG A 319 5.32 -13.02 -15.37
CA ARG A 319 4.59 -12.67 -16.57
C ARG A 319 4.73 -11.17 -16.84
N PRO A 320 4.75 -10.75 -18.13
CA PRO A 320 4.78 -9.33 -18.44
C PRO A 320 3.51 -8.66 -17.92
N VAL A 321 3.64 -7.41 -17.52
CA VAL A 321 2.55 -6.60 -17.01
C VAL A 321 2.25 -5.46 -17.98
N ILE A 322 0.98 -5.25 -18.30
CA ILE A 322 0.55 -4.04 -18.98
C ILE A 322 -0.10 -3.12 -17.96
N SER A 323 0.35 -1.88 -17.92
CA SER A 323 -0.06 -0.88 -16.95
C SER A 323 -0.18 0.50 -17.58
N TYR A 324 -1.02 1.34 -16.99
CA TYR A 324 -0.94 2.78 -17.23
C TYR A 324 0.18 3.40 -16.39
N ASP A 325 0.79 4.46 -16.92
CA ASP A 325 1.77 5.28 -16.19
C ASP A 325 1.05 6.19 -15.19
N VAL A 326 0.64 5.59 -14.10
CA VAL A 326 -0.09 6.23 -13.01
C VAL A 326 0.60 5.97 -11.69
N GLU A 327 0.56 6.94 -10.79
CA GLU A 327 1.14 6.84 -9.44
C GLU A 327 2.61 6.35 -9.43
N TRP A 328 2.84 5.11 -9.06
CA TRP A 328 4.15 4.50 -8.87
C TRP A 328 4.41 3.32 -9.84
N HIS A 329 3.51 3.12 -10.80
CA HIS A 329 3.56 1.97 -11.68
C HIS A 329 4.85 1.93 -12.51
N SER A 330 5.38 3.10 -12.91
CA SER A 330 6.69 3.22 -13.59
C SER A 330 7.89 2.73 -12.75
N GLU A 331 7.72 2.59 -11.43
CA GLU A 331 8.75 1.99 -10.57
C GLU A 331 8.84 0.47 -10.75
N MET A 332 7.73 -0.19 -11.13
CA MET A 332 7.63 -1.64 -11.30
C MET A 332 7.53 -2.10 -12.74
N VAL A 333 6.86 -1.33 -13.59
CA VAL A 333 6.72 -1.63 -15.02
C VAL A 333 7.67 -0.71 -15.79
N LYS A 334 8.79 -1.28 -16.23
CA LYS A 334 9.74 -0.61 -17.12
C LYS A 334 9.31 -0.90 -18.54
N ASP A 335 8.98 0.17 -19.30
CA ASP A 335 8.45 0.02 -20.64
C ASP A 335 9.34 -0.82 -21.54
N LYS A 336 8.76 -1.82 -22.22
CA LYS A 336 9.43 -2.80 -23.09
C LYS A 336 10.54 -3.64 -22.43
N GLU A 337 10.70 -3.51 -21.10
CA GLU A 337 11.71 -4.28 -20.36
C GLU A 337 11.04 -5.30 -19.40
N THR A 338 10.09 -4.88 -18.57
CA THR A 338 9.35 -5.75 -17.65
C THR A 338 7.88 -5.89 -18.03
N GLY A 339 7.44 -5.21 -19.08
CA GLY A 339 6.09 -5.13 -19.59
C GLY A 339 5.91 -3.89 -20.44
N PHE A 340 4.69 -3.39 -20.55
CA PHE A 340 4.35 -2.17 -21.26
C PHE A 340 3.73 -1.15 -20.31
N LEU A 341 4.29 0.06 -20.33
CA LEU A 341 3.81 1.19 -19.55
C LEU A 341 3.20 2.22 -20.50
N LEU A 342 1.87 2.31 -20.53
CA LEU A 342 1.13 3.13 -21.47
C LEU A 342 0.61 4.41 -20.78
N LYS A 343 0.34 5.43 -21.59
CA LYS A 343 -0.32 6.64 -21.11
C LYS A 343 -1.70 6.29 -20.53
N GLU A 344 -2.09 6.96 -19.47
CA GLU A 344 -3.42 6.79 -18.87
C GLU A 344 -4.53 6.97 -19.93
N HIS A 345 -5.47 6.04 -19.97
CA HIS A 345 -6.59 5.97 -20.93
C HIS A 345 -6.21 5.59 -22.39
N ASP A 346 -4.97 5.24 -22.67
CA ASP A 346 -4.56 4.75 -24.00
C ASP A 346 -4.98 3.30 -24.21
N VAL A 347 -6.26 3.12 -24.53
CA VAL A 347 -6.86 1.79 -24.80
C VAL A 347 -6.23 1.14 -26.03
N ASP A 348 -6.01 1.90 -27.09
CA ASP A 348 -5.47 1.38 -28.36
C ASP A 348 -4.04 0.88 -28.17
N GLY A 349 -3.20 1.63 -27.44
CA GLY A 349 -1.86 1.21 -27.08
C GLY A 349 -1.86 -0.07 -26.22
N VAL A 350 -2.82 -0.25 -25.32
CA VAL A 350 -2.96 -1.49 -24.54
C VAL A 350 -3.34 -2.67 -25.45
N VAL A 351 -4.23 -2.47 -26.41
CA VAL A 351 -4.62 -3.52 -27.37
C VAL A 351 -3.44 -3.92 -28.23
N ASP A 352 -2.65 -2.98 -28.74
CA ASP A 352 -1.45 -3.23 -29.53
C ASP A 352 -0.39 -3.98 -28.71
N ALA A 353 -0.16 -3.58 -27.46
CA ALA A 353 0.76 -4.25 -26.56
C ALA A 353 0.33 -5.69 -26.22
N LEU A 354 -0.98 -5.93 -25.99
CA LEU A 354 -1.51 -7.28 -25.81
C LEU A 354 -1.32 -8.14 -27.04
N ASP A 355 -1.68 -7.62 -28.20
CA ASP A 355 -1.53 -8.38 -29.45
C ASP A 355 -0.06 -8.72 -29.71
N TRP A 356 0.84 -7.77 -29.49
CA TRP A 356 2.28 -8.01 -29.60
C TRP A 356 2.77 -9.10 -28.65
N LEU A 357 2.45 -9.01 -27.34
CA LEU A 357 2.87 -9.98 -26.34
C LEU A 357 2.35 -11.40 -26.62
N LEU A 358 1.13 -11.51 -27.10
CA LEU A 358 0.50 -12.80 -27.43
C LEU A 358 1.09 -13.41 -28.73
N ASN A 359 1.70 -12.60 -29.59
CA ASN A 359 2.38 -13.06 -30.82
C ASN A 359 3.88 -13.30 -30.63
N HIS A 360 4.48 -12.80 -29.54
CA HIS A 360 5.92 -12.90 -29.25
C HIS A 360 6.18 -13.60 -27.90
N PRO A 361 5.89 -14.91 -27.77
CA PRO A 361 5.93 -15.62 -26.49
C PRO A 361 7.32 -15.70 -25.86
N ILE A 362 8.39 -15.69 -26.66
CA ILE A 362 9.77 -15.75 -26.18
C ILE A 362 10.13 -14.44 -25.47
N GLU A 363 9.90 -13.32 -26.12
CA GLU A 363 10.12 -11.97 -25.61
C GLU A 363 9.22 -11.68 -24.41
N SER A 364 7.96 -12.08 -24.47
CA SER A 364 6.99 -12.01 -23.40
C SER A 364 7.49 -12.74 -22.15
N LYS A 365 7.99 -13.96 -22.29
CA LYS A 365 8.56 -14.72 -21.19
C LYS A 365 9.82 -14.05 -20.60
N ALA A 366 10.70 -13.51 -21.45
CA ALA A 366 11.89 -12.79 -21.00
C ALA A 366 11.52 -11.53 -20.20
N MET A 367 10.54 -10.74 -20.66
CA MET A 367 10.00 -9.59 -19.92
C MET A 367 9.45 -10.01 -18.56
N GLY A 368 8.68 -11.10 -18.51
CA GLY A 368 8.14 -11.64 -17.27
C GLY A 368 9.19 -12.03 -16.26
N GLN A 369 10.31 -12.62 -16.69
CA GLN A 369 11.43 -12.96 -15.80
C GLN A 369 12.11 -11.72 -15.23
N LYS A 370 12.29 -10.66 -16.04
CA LYS A 370 12.79 -9.37 -15.55
C LYS A 370 11.83 -8.72 -14.58
N ALA A 371 10.49 -8.78 -14.83
CA ALA A 371 9.47 -8.30 -13.91
C ALA A 371 9.55 -9.02 -12.55
N LYS A 372 9.69 -10.36 -12.55
CA LYS A 372 9.89 -11.15 -11.34
C LYS A 372 11.13 -10.71 -10.57
N ALA A 373 12.27 -10.61 -11.25
CA ALA A 373 13.52 -10.20 -10.63
C ALA A 373 13.40 -8.83 -9.95
N LEU A 374 12.73 -7.86 -10.61
CA LEU A 374 12.49 -6.52 -10.05
C LEU A 374 11.57 -6.58 -8.83
N ALA A 375 10.47 -7.36 -8.88
CA ALA A 375 9.55 -7.51 -7.77
C ALA A 375 10.24 -8.08 -6.52
N PHE A 376 11.02 -9.15 -6.68
CA PHE A 376 11.78 -9.75 -5.57
C PHE A 376 12.86 -8.80 -5.03
N LYS A 377 13.61 -8.12 -5.92
CA LYS A 377 14.62 -7.15 -5.50
C LYS A 377 14.05 -6.02 -4.65
N ARG A 378 12.85 -5.52 -4.98
CA ARG A 378 12.27 -4.32 -4.34
C ARG A 378 11.31 -4.63 -3.20
N HIS A 379 10.58 -5.73 -3.27
CA HIS A 379 9.41 -5.98 -2.44
C HIS A 379 9.43 -7.28 -1.66
N ASP A 380 10.51 -8.07 -1.74
CA ASP A 380 10.63 -9.26 -0.89
C ASP A 380 10.63 -8.86 0.60
N LEU A 381 9.82 -9.58 1.40
CA LEU A 381 9.62 -9.24 2.80
C LEU A 381 10.92 -9.26 3.60
N LYS A 382 11.78 -10.27 3.38
CA LYS A 382 13.07 -10.38 4.09
C LYS A 382 14.01 -9.25 3.70
N GLY A 383 14.11 -8.92 2.40
CA GLY A 383 14.94 -7.84 1.91
C GLY A 383 14.49 -6.48 2.45
N THR A 384 13.19 -6.19 2.43
CA THR A 384 12.65 -4.93 2.97
C THR A 384 12.79 -4.83 4.49
N SER A 385 12.65 -5.94 5.22
CA SER A 385 12.90 -5.96 6.67
C SER A 385 14.38 -5.69 6.99
N ALA A 386 15.31 -6.26 6.23
CA ALA A 386 16.74 -6.00 6.39
C ALA A 386 17.08 -4.50 6.20
N ILE A 387 16.47 -3.84 5.19
CA ILE A 387 16.63 -2.39 4.97
C ILE A 387 16.10 -1.61 6.18
N LYS A 388 14.94 -1.97 6.72
CA LYS A 388 14.38 -1.31 7.91
C LYS A 388 15.31 -1.47 9.13
N VAL A 389 15.79 -2.68 9.37
CA VAL A 389 16.71 -2.97 10.49
C VAL A 389 17.99 -2.15 10.37
N SER A 390 18.58 -2.03 9.17
CA SER A 390 19.74 -1.16 8.94
C SER A 390 19.42 0.30 9.29
N CYS A 391 18.29 0.84 8.81
CA CYS A 391 17.86 2.21 9.13
C CYS A 391 17.66 2.42 10.63
N TYR A 392 17.04 1.46 11.31
CA TYR A 392 16.84 1.56 12.77
C TYR A 392 18.14 1.49 13.54
N SER A 393 19.09 0.66 13.10
CA SER A 393 20.42 0.59 13.71
C SER A 393 21.20 1.91 13.55
N GLU A 394 21.09 2.56 12.37
CA GLU A 394 21.66 3.90 12.14
C GLU A 394 21.05 4.96 13.07
N ILE A 395 19.72 4.97 13.23
CA ILE A 395 19.03 5.91 14.13
C ILE A 395 19.48 5.71 15.58
N LEU A 396 19.56 4.45 16.04
CA LEU A 396 19.95 4.12 17.40
C LEU A 396 21.41 4.48 17.69
N SER A 397 22.32 4.29 16.72
CA SER A 397 23.74 4.67 16.88
C SER A 397 23.93 6.19 16.98
N GLN A 398 23.14 6.99 16.25
CA GLN A 398 23.16 8.45 16.33
C GLN A 398 22.61 8.96 17.66
N GLY A 399 21.59 8.29 18.24
CA GLY A 399 21.01 8.68 19.52
C GLY A 399 21.89 8.44 20.75
N LEU A 400 22.88 7.57 20.65
CA LEU A 400 23.85 7.30 21.72
C LEU A 400 24.96 8.37 21.84
N ASN A 401 25.08 9.26 20.84
CA ASN A 401 26.12 10.30 20.76
C ASN A 401 25.62 11.70 21.21
N HIS A 402 24.45 11.80 21.79
CA HIS A 402 23.84 13.02 22.34
C HIS A 402 23.35 12.79 23.78
#